data_a3f830535490afc88b0dc6ce0923bad9
#
_entry.id   a3f830535490afc88b0dc6ce0923bad9
#
_cell.length_a   1.000
_cell.length_b   1.000
_cell.length_c   1.000
_cell.angle_alpha   90.00
_cell.angle_beta   90.00
_cell.angle_gamma   90.00
#
_symmetry.space_group_name_H-M   'P 1'
#
loop_
_entity.id
_entity.type
_entity.pdbx_description
1 polymer ?
#
loop_
_entity_poly.entity_id
_entity_poly.type
_entity_poly.pdbx_seq_one_letter_code
_entity_poly.pdbx_strand_id
1 'polypeptide(L)' 'MPKMGLRIDNRMEDVLDVLSAHGYATTGMLIDETGMTRPTMAKRLDRLHAAGSIEYVHEPTALWRLVDDPREGADE' A
#
# COMPACT_ATOMS: atom_id res chain seq x y z
N MET A 1 -15.36 -9.61 -8.11
CA MET A 1 -14.19 -10.25 -8.68
C MET A 1 -12.91 -9.72 -8.05
N PRO A 2 -12.10 -10.54 -7.47
CA PRO A 2 -10.84 -10.03 -6.91
C PRO A 2 -9.90 -9.55 -8.01
N LYS A 3 -8.99 -8.68 -7.64
CA LYS A 3 -8.01 -8.20 -8.60
C LYS A 3 -7.08 -9.33 -8.97
N MET A 4 -6.97 -9.56 -10.26
CA MET A 4 -6.17 -10.66 -10.76
C MET A 4 -4.71 -10.45 -10.44
N GLY A 5 -4.08 -11.46 -9.90
CA GLY A 5 -2.66 -11.45 -9.64
C GLY A 5 -2.21 -10.73 -8.39
N LEU A 6 -3.11 -10.04 -7.72
CA LEU A 6 -2.72 -9.35 -6.48
C LEU A 6 -2.97 -10.28 -5.29
N ARG A 7 -1.91 -10.56 -4.58
CA ARG A 7 -1.93 -11.38 -3.39
C ARG A 7 -1.64 -10.50 -2.19
N ILE A 8 -2.54 -10.51 -1.22
CA ILE A 8 -2.37 -9.68 -0.02
C ILE A 8 -1.70 -10.53 1.03
N ASP A 9 -0.46 -10.18 1.37
CA ASP A 9 0.25 -10.83 2.47
C ASP A 9 0.22 -9.93 3.70
N ASN A 10 0.79 -10.40 4.81
CA ASN A 10 0.75 -9.64 6.06
C ASN A 10 1.42 -8.29 5.94
N ARG A 11 2.49 -8.21 5.14
CA ARG A 11 3.20 -6.94 4.94
C ARG A 11 2.33 -5.94 4.19
N MET A 12 1.62 -6.40 3.17
CA MET A 12 0.72 -5.53 2.43
C MET A 12 -0.44 -5.07 3.30
N GLU A 13 -0.93 -5.94 4.17
CA GLU A 13 -1.98 -5.55 5.11
C GLU A 13 -1.52 -4.44 6.03
N ASP A 14 -0.28 -4.53 6.52
CA ASP A 14 0.27 -3.48 7.37
C ASP A 14 0.31 -2.14 6.64
N VAL A 15 0.74 -2.15 5.39
CA VAL A 15 0.79 -0.93 4.57
C VAL A 15 -0.62 -0.36 4.39
N LEU A 16 -1.57 -1.22 4.04
CA LEU A 16 -2.94 -0.78 3.81
C LEU A 16 -3.57 -0.23 5.09
N ASP A 17 -3.25 -0.84 6.23
CA ASP A 17 -3.76 -0.36 7.52
C ASP A 17 -3.27 1.05 7.82
N VAL A 18 -1.99 1.31 7.59
CA VAL A 18 -1.43 2.65 7.83
C VAL A 18 -2.06 3.68 6.90
N LEU A 19 -2.16 3.34 5.61
CA LEU A 19 -2.74 4.25 4.64
C LEU A 19 -4.22 4.52 4.93
N SER A 20 -4.94 3.48 5.36
CA SER A 20 -6.35 3.63 5.70
C SER A 20 -6.54 4.53 6.91
N ALA A 21 -5.66 4.39 7.90
CA ALA A 21 -5.76 5.16 9.14
C ALA A 21 -5.39 6.62 8.95
N HIS A 22 -4.38 6.89 8.12
CA HIS A 22 -3.83 8.24 7.97
C HIS A 22 -4.34 8.98 6.74
N GLY A 23 -4.84 8.26 5.74
CA GLY A 23 -5.25 8.82 4.46
C GLY A 23 -4.09 9.01 3.49
N TYR A 24 -2.98 9.52 3.98
CA TYR A 24 -1.74 9.70 3.20
C TYR A 24 -0.58 9.18 4.02
N ALA A 25 0.48 8.75 3.35
CA ALA A 25 1.72 8.40 4.04
C ALA A 25 2.87 8.43 3.05
N THR A 26 4.01 8.92 3.50
CA THR A 26 5.24 8.80 2.72
C THR A 26 5.80 7.40 2.88
N THR A 27 6.67 7.00 1.95
CA THR A 27 7.36 5.73 2.08
C THR A 27 8.12 5.65 3.41
N GLY A 28 8.77 6.75 3.82
CA GLY A 28 9.47 6.77 5.10
C GLY A 28 8.55 6.55 6.28
N MET A 29 7.39 7.18 6.26
CA MET A 29 6.40 7.00 7.32
C MET A 29 5.91 5.56 7.36
N LEU A 30 5.67 4.97 6.20
CA LEU A 30 5.24 3.58 6.14
C LEU A 30 6.29 2.66 6.72
N ILE A 31 7.57 2.93 6.44
CA ILE A 31 8.67 2.15 7.00
C ILE A 31 8.69 2.28 8.52
N ASP A 32 8.55 3.49 9.03
CA ASP A 32 8.57 3.74 10.48
C ASP A 32 7.41 3.06 11.18
N GLU A 33 6.23 3.12 10.59
CA GLU A 33 5.02 2.58 11.23
C GLU A 33 4.98 1.05 11.19
N THR A 34 5.53 0.46 10.13
CA THR A 34 5.44 -0.99 9.95
C THR A 34 6.69 -1.74 10.40
N GLY A 35 7.81 -1.04 10.49
CA GLY A 35 9.08 -1.68 10.81
C GLY A 35 9.70 -2.46 9.67
N MET A 36 9.15 -2.34 8.46
CA MET A 36 9.71 -3.03 7.30
C MET A 36 11.02 -2.39 6.86
N THR A 37 11.86 -3.19 6.18
CA THR A 37 13.02 -2.64 5.51
C THR A 37 12.60 -1.90 4.25
N ARG A 38 13.47 -1.01 3.77
CA ARG A 38 13.16 -0.25 2.56
C ARG A 38 12.95 -1.15 1.33
N PRO A 39 13.78 -2.15 1.06
CA PRO A 39 13.54 -3.03 -0.08
C PRO A 39 12.21 -3.78 0.00
N THR A 40 11.83 -4.26 1.18
CA THR A 40 10.56 -4.95 1.37
C THR A 40 9.40 -4.00 1.11
N MET A 41 9.49 -2.78 1.65
CA MET A 41 8.46 -1.77 1.44
C MET A 41 8.32 -1.44 -0.04
N ALA A 42 9.44 -1.24 -0.72
CA ALA A 42 9.41 -0.88 -2.15
C ALA A 42 8.69 -1.94 -2.97
N LYS A 43 8.93 -3.21 -2.70
CA LYS A 43 8.28 -4.29 -3.43
C LYS A 43 6.78 -4.30 -3.21
N ARG A 44 6.36 -4.08 -1.97
CA ARG A 44 4.92 -4.07 -1.64
C ARG A 44 4.22 -2.88 -2.26
N LEU A 45 4.85 -1.70 -2.21
CA LEU A 45 4.28 -0.51 -2.83
C LEU A 45 4.18 -0.66 -4.34
N ASP A 46 5.19 -1.26 -4.97
CA ASP A 46 5.14 -1.52 -6.41
C ASP A 46 3.94 -2.37 -6.78
N ARG A 47 3.70 -3.42 -6.02
CA ARG A 47 2.59 -4.33 -6.31
C ARG A 47 1.24 -3.64 -6.13
N LEU A 48 1.09 -2.90 -5.05
CA LEU A 48 -0.15 -2.18 -4.78
C LEU A 48 -0.38 -1.08 -5.82
N HIS A 49 0.68 -0.41 -6.22
CA HIS A 49 0.59 0.63 -7.24
C HIS A 49 0.21 0.04 -8.59
N ALA A 50 0.84 -1.06 -8.97
CA ALA A 50 0.54 -1.73 -10.25
C ALA A 50 -0.91 -2.21 -10.29
N ALA A 51 -1.45 -2.59 -9.15
CA ALA A 51 -2.84 -3.05 -9.07
C ALA A 51 -3.85 -1.92 -9.01
N GLY A 52 -3.39 -0.66 -8.93
CA GLY A 52 -4.28 0.49 -8.84
C GLY A 52 -4.85 0.72 -7.46
N SER A 53 -4.29 0.07 -6.44
CA SER A 53 -4.79 0.20 -5.08
C SER A 53 -4.31 1.46 -4.39
N ILE A 54 -3.13 1.94 -4.77
CA ILE A 54 -2.55 3.16 -4.23
C ILE A 54 -2.03 4.00 -5.38
N GLU A 55 -1.85 5.29 -5.13
CA GLU A 55 -1.27 6.17 -6.13
C GLU A 55 -0.41 7.21 -5.43
N TYR A 56 0.50 7.82 -6.19
CA TYR A 56 1.27 8.94 -5.67
C TYR A 56 0.39 10.17 -5.56
N VAL A 57 0.45 10.82 -4.42
CA VAL A 57 -0.06 12.18 -4.27
C VAL A 57 1.01 13.15 -4.74
N HIS A 58 2.27 12.84 -4.39
CA HIS A 58 3.41 13.67 -4.79
C HIS A 58 4.60 12.74 -4.95
N GLU A 59 4.96 12.45 -6.18
CA GLU A 59 5.98 11.47 -6.46
C GLU A 59 7.36 11.84 -5.91
N PRO A 60 7.84 13.09 -6.04
CA PRO A 60 9.18 13.43 -5.54
C PRO A 60 9.38 13.15 -4.06
N THR A 61 8.32 13.21 -3.26
CA THR A 61 8.43 12.91 -1.84
C THR A 61 7.93 11.51 -1.50
N ALA A 62 7.59 10.74 -2.54
CA ALA A 62 7.03 9.39 -2.36
C ALA A 62 5.86 9.41 -1.39
N LEU A 63 4.95 10.35 -1.58
CA LEU A 63 3.74 10.47 -0.78
C LEU A 63 2.63 9.69 -1.47
N TRP A 64 2.09 8.70 -0.76
CA TRP A 64 1.08 7.78 -1.29
C TRP A 64 -0.27 8.02 -0.66
N ARG A 65 -1.32 7.63 -1.38
CA ARG A 65 -2.66 7.56 -0.81
C ARG A 65 -3.34 6.28 -1.25
N LEU A 66 -4.31 5.84 -0.46
CA LEU A 66 -5.10 4.67 -0.78
C LEU A 66 -6.22 5.08 -1.73
N VAL A 67 -6.30 4.41 -2.87
CA VAL A 67 -7.35 4.67 -3.86
C VAL A 67 -8.46 3.64 -3.73
N ASP A 68 -8.07 2.38 -3.66
CA ASP A 68 -9.01 1.27 -3.69
C ASP A 68 -8.42 0.14 -2.85
N ASP A 69 -8.91 -0.02 -1.65
CA ASP A 69 -8.40 -1.05 -0.75
C ASP A 69 -8.76 -2.41 -1.31
N PRO A 70 -7.75 -3.21 -1.72
CA PRO A 70 -8.03 -4.50 -2.35
C PRO A 70 -8.68 -5.50 -1.42
N ARG A 71 -8.68 -5.23 -0.11
CA ARG A 71 -9.31 -6.11 0.86
C ARG A 71 -10.83 -5.95 0.89
N GLU A 72 -11.32 -4.80 0.44
CA GLU A 72 -12.73 -4.46 0.62
C GLU A 72 -13.66 -5.25 -0.27
N GLY A 73 -13.24 -5.67 -1.43
CA GLY A 73 -14.08 -6.44 -2.31
C GLY A 73 -13.76 -7.92 -2.29
N ALA A 74 -12.83 -8.34 -1.45
CA ALA A 74 -12.27 -9.67 -1.55
C ALA A 74 -13.21 -10.77 -1.07
N ASP A 75 -14.14 -10.43 -0.22
CA ASP A 75 -15.06 -11.40 0.37
C ASP A 75 -16.44 -11.42 -0.26
N GLU A 76 -16.59 -10.74 -1.34
CA GLU A 76 -17.85 -10.70 -2.07
C GLU A 76 -18.23 -12.01 -2.70
#